data_ab6f445504c0a1b32001bb58a476a35c
#
_entry.id   ab6f445504c0a1b32001bb58a476a35c
#
_cell.length_a   1.000
_cell.length_b   1.000
_cell.length_c   1.000
_cell.angle_alpha   90.00
_cell.angle_beta   90.00
_cell.angle_gamma   90.00
#
_symmetry.space_group_name_H-M   'P 1'
#
loop_
_entity.id
_entity.type
_entity.pdbx_description
1 polymer ?
#
loop_
_entity_poly.entity_id
_entity_poly.type
_entity_poly.pdbx_seq_one_letter_code
_entity_poly.pdbx_strand_id
1 'polypeptide(L)'
;MALVAIVAVAFGVKSQFSHKETPQERGNSLVENSSVNTSNIDTSNIVKEELYSKGQGKKIYGYITAPKNYKEQKLPTIIASHGFGGNAERQDYYAQSLAKEGYVVYSFDFMGGNKNSRSGNDTLKMSVFTEVDDLDVVVNTLKNQNFVDKNNIFLLGQSQGGVVSTIEGAKLKKEIKGLILVFPAFVLFDDARELFKSVSDIPEVYNHRGTEVGKAYFEKSLDYDVYNDMKNYDGKVLIVHGTSDNVAPISYSRRAVEIFKDAKLKEIPGAGHGFRGTQQEEATKAIIDFVRESI
;
A
#
# COMPACT_ATOMS: atom_id res chain seq x y z
N MET A 1 -23.05 2.13 -59.60
CA MET A 1 -24.25 1.32 -59.91
C MET A 1 -24.16 0.06 -59.03
N ALA A 2 -25.01 -0.31 -58.17
CA ALA A 2 -26.40 -0.02 -57.82
C ALA A 2 -26.53 -0.05 -56.31
N LEU A 3 -27.28 0.84 -55.82
CA LEU A 3 -28.26 1.00 -54.80
C LEU A 3 -29.21 -0.21 -54.65
N VAL A 4 -29.69 -0.55 -53.45
CA VAL A 4 -31.05 -0.92 -53.05
C VAL A 4 -30.94 -1.33 -51.57
N ALA A 5 -31.42 -0.65 -50.59
CA ALA A 5 -32.72 -0.21 -50.13
C ALA A 5 -33.25 -1.09 -48.96
N ILE A 6 -33.50 -0.42 -47.90
CA ILE A 6 -34.27 -0.53 -46.67
C ILE A 6 -35.50 -1.46 -46.75
N VAL A 7 -35.76 -2.25 -45.68
CA VAL A 7 -37.14 -2.46 -45.16
C VAL A 7 -37.11 -2.61 -43.64
N ALA A 8 -37.76 -1.70 -42.95
CA ALA A 8 -38.21 -1.79 -41.57
C ALA A 8 -39.58 -2.46 -41.51
N VAL A 9 -39.80 -3.36 -40.56
CA VAL A 9 -41.17 -3.78 -40.20
C VAL A 9 -41.28 -3.73 -38.68
N ALA A 10 -42.12 -2.80 -38.22
CA ALA A 10 -42.64 -2.72 -36.88
C ALA A 10 -43.96 -3.49 -36.81
N PHE A 11 -44.11 -4.31 -35.78
CA PHE A 11 -45.44 -4.71 -35.29
C PHE A 11 -45.51 -4.66 -33.78
N GLY A 12 -46.30 -3.75 -33.27
CA GLY A 12 -46.75 -3.70 -31.89
C GLY A 12 -48.08 -4.48 -31.73
N VAL A 13 -48.26 -5.10 -30.57
CA VAL A 13 -49.57 -5.44 -30.03
C VAL A 13 -49.58 -5.24 -28.52
N LYS A 14 -50.69 -4.68 -28.08
CA LYS A 14 -51.06 -4.17 -26.74
C LYS A 14 -51.36 -5.27 -25.71
N SER A 15 -51.08 -4.92 -24.48
CA SER A 15 -51.82 -5.03 -23.20
C SER A 15 -52.75 -6.21 -22.93
N GLN A 16 -52.65 -6.79 -21.74
CA GLN A 16 -53.76 -6.80 -20.76
C GLN A 16 -53.31 -7.20 -19.34
N PHE A 17 -54.02 -6.64 -18.41
CA PHE A 17 -53.90 -6.59 -16.97
C PHE A 17 -54.16 -7.92 -16.23
N SER A 18 -53.60 -8.01 -15.01
CA SER A 18 -54.20 -8.38 -13.72
C SER A 18 -53.73 -9.70 -13.09
N HIS A 19 -53.05 -9.69 -11.97
CA HIS A 19 -53.61 -9.84 -10.63
C HIS A 19 -52.48 -9.80 -9.56
N LYS A 20 -52.80 -9.22 -8.42
CA LYS A 20 -52.06 -9.13 -7.19
C LYS A 20 -51.84 -10.52 -6.56
N GLU A 21 -50.60 -10.82 -6.16
CA GLU A 21 -50.31 -11.66 -4.99
C GLU A 21 -49.17 -11.04 -4.20
N THR A 22 -49.38 -10.90 -2.89
CA THR A 22 -48.45 -10.38 -1.88
C THR A 22 -47.31 -11.35 -1.64
N PRO A 23 -46.04 -10.90 -1.59
CA PRO A 23 -44.95 -11.77 -1.12
C PRO A 23 -44.87 -11.74 0.42
N GLN A 24 -44.88 -12.95 0.99
CA GLN A 24 -44.45 -13.26 2.35
C GLN A 24 -43.07 -12.68 2.64
N GLU A 25 -42.96 -12.07 3.80
CA GLU A 25 -41.73 -11.67 4.45
C GLU A 25 -40.81 -12.89 4.64
N ARG A 26 -39.70 -12.91 3.88
CA ARG A 26 -38.52 -13.72 4.24
C ARG A 26 -37.57 -12.83 4.99
N GLY A 27 -37.29 -13.24 6.23
CA GLY A 27 -36.39 -12.56 7.18
C GLY A 27 -35.09 -12.14 6.54
N ASN A 28 -34.83 -10.86 6.57
CA ASN A 28 -33.52 -10.27 6.38
C ASN A 28 -32.67 -10.64 7.58
N SER A 29 -31.75 -11.58 7.43
CA SER A 29 -30.62 -11.69 8.35
C SER A 29 -29.78 -10.44 8.12
N LEU A 30 -29.86 -9.50 9.06
CA LEU A 30 -28.97 -8.37 9.16
C LEU A 30 -27.55 -8.92 9.32
N VAL A 31 -26.76 -8.84 8.26
CA VAL A 31 -25.31 -8.84 8.40
C VAL A 31 -24.98 -7.56 9.16
N GLU A 32 -24.71 -7.69 10.44
CA GLU A 32 -24.14 -6.61 11.24
C GLU A 32 -22.81 -6.21 10.58
N ASN A 33 -22.85 -5.13 9.81
CA ASN A 33 -21.67 -4.36 9.51
C ASN A 33 -21.14 -3.86 10.85
N SER A 34 -20.09 -4.48 11.34
CA SER A 34 -19.33 -3.99 12.49
C SER A 34 -18.60 -2.71 12.07
N SER A 35 -19.33 -1.61 11.97
CA SER A 35 -18.74 -0.29 11.88
C SER A 35 -17.89 -0.12 13.16
N VAL A 36 -16.59 0.10 12.99
CA VAL A 36 -15.71 0.47 14.09
C VAL A 36 -16.36 1.66 14.80
N ASN A 37 -16.69 1.47 16.08
CA ASN A 37 -17.36 2.53 16.85
C ASN A 37 -16.30 3.59 17.20
N THR A 38 -16.16 4.63 16.39
CA THR A 38 -15.18 5.70 16.56
C THR A 38 -15.62 6.75 17.60
N SER A 39 -16.80 6.61 18.18
CA SER A 39 -17.38 7.63 19.10
C SER A 39 -16.57 7.91 20.37
N ASN A 40 -15.65 7.03 20.76
CA ASN A 40 -14.82 7.16 21.94
C ASN A 40 -13.33 7.43 21.65
N ILE A 41 -12.96 7.72 20.40
CA ILE A 41 -11.57 7.97 20.02
C ILE A 41 -11.25 9.46 20.19
N ASP A 42 -10.29 9.77 21.09
CA ASP A 42 -9.79 11.16 21.24
C ASP A 42 -8.79 11.51 20.15
N THR A 43 -9.30 12.02 19.04
CA THR A 43 -8.49 12.49 17.89
C THR A 43 -8.00 13.92 18.05
N SER A 44 -8.37 14.63 19.12
CA SER A 44 -7.92 16.01 19.40
C SER A 44 -6.43 16.05 19.77
N ASN A 45 -5.92 14.94 20.36
CA ASN A 45 -4.55 14.80 20.80
C ASN A 45 -3.89 13.56 20.16
N ILE A 46 -2.85 13.79 19.38
CA ILE A 46 -2.05 12.73 18.75
C ILE A 46 -0.77 12.52 19.55
N VAL A 47 -0.45 11.28 19.83
CA VAL A 47 0.80 10.89 20.48
C VAL A 47 1.76 10.25 19.48
N LYS A 48 3.05 10.35 19.76
CA LYS A 48 4.13 9.67 19.04
C LYS A 48 4.94 8.90 20.05
N GLU A 49 4.94 7.55 19.96
CA GLU A 49 5.59 6.67 20.93
C GLU A 49 6.52 5.68 20.22
N GLU A 50 7.76 5.56 20.69
CA GLU A 50 8.70 4.58 20.14
C GLU A 50 8.29 3.15 20.43
N LEU A 51 8.42 2.30 19.44
CA LEU A 51 8.22 0.86 19.55
C LEU A 51 9.23 0.13 18.68
N TYR A 52 10.05 -0.73 19.28
CA TYR A 52 10.95 -1.62 18.52
C TYR A 52 10.25 -2.91 18.15
N SER A 53 10.22 -3.22 16.86
CA SER A 53 9.81 -4.54 16.37
C SER A 53 10.97 -5.53 16.51
N LYS A 54 10.70 -6.72 17.06
CA LYS A 54 11.73 -7.74 17.32
C LYS A 54 11.28 -9.11 16.80
N GLY A 55 12.18 -9.79 16.10
CA GLY A 55 11.95 -11.14 15.59
C GLY A 55 13.06 -11.56 14.63
N GLN A 56 13.23 -12.83 14.40
CA GLN A 56 14.18 -13.38 13.43
C GLN A 56 15.62 -12.81 13.59
N GLY A 57 16.04 -12.54 14.84
CA GLY A 57 17.34 -11.93 15.12
C GLY A 57 17.44 -10.43 14.81
N LYS A 58 16.36 -9.79 14.38
CA LYS A 58 16.29 -8.36 14.02
C LYS A 58 15.72 -7.52 15.16
N LYS A 59 16.16 -6.25 15.24
CA LYS A 59 15.58 -5.21 16.10
C LYS A 59 15.36 -3.97 15.24
N ILE A 60 14.11 -3.72 14.89
CA ILE A 60 13.71 -2.68 13.95
C ILE A 60 13.11 -1.51 14.74
N TYR A 61 13.71 -0.33 14.58
CA TYR A 61 13.23 0.90 15.16
C TYR A 61 11.99 1.39 14.44
N GLY A 62 11.03 1.86 15.21
CA GLY A 62 9.86 2.54 14.68
C GLY A 62 9.14 3.31 15.78
N TYR A 63 8.05 3.95 15.41
CA TYR A 63 7.16 4.61 16.35
C TYR A 63 5.71 4.56 15.89
N ILE A 64 4.85 4.58 16.86
CA ILE A 64 3.40 4.69 16.71
C ILE A 64 3.04 6.17 16.68
N THR A 65 2.20 6.56 15.71
CA THR A 65 1.47 7.83 15.69
C THR A 65 -0.01 7.49 15.78
N ALA A 66 -0.70 7.90 16.85
CA ALA A 66 -2.06 7.47 17.13
C ALA A 66 -2.82 8.48 18.00
N PRO A 67 -4.16 8.38 18.11
CA PRO A 67 -4.93 9.09 19.12
C PRO A 67 -4.42 8.78 20.52
N LYS A 68 -4.49 9.74 21.45
CA LYS A 68 -3.92 9.64 22.80
C LYS A 68 -4.35 8.38 23.57
N ASN A 69 -5.60 7.97 23.41
CA ASN A 69 -6.18 6.81 24.12
C ASN A 69 -6.15 5.51 23.30
N TYR A 70 -5.28 5.39 22.29
CA TYR A 70 -5.24 4.25 21.38
C TYR A 70 -5.04 2.90 22.07
N LYS A 71 -4.40 2.86 23.26
CA LYS A 71 -4.14 1.62 24.02
C LYS A 71 -5.40 1.03 24.69
N GLU A 72 -6.46 1.81 24.77
CA GLU A 72 -7.72 1.43 25.41
C GLU A 72 -8.69 0.72 24.45
N GLN A 73 -8.36 0.68 23.17
CA GLN A 73 -9.21 0.19 22.09
C GLN A 73 -8.44 -0.69 21.13
N LYS A 74 -9.17 -1.38 20.25
CA LYS A 74 -8.60 -2.05 19.07
C LYS A 74 -8.88 -1.20 17.86
N LEU A 75 -7.83 -0.64 17.26
CA LEU A 75 -7.94 0.30 16.16
C LEU A 75 -7.37 -0.28 14.87
N PRO A 76 -7.95 0.08 13.72
CA PRO A 76 -7.33 -0.18 12.41
C PRO A 76 -5.93 0.38 12.39
N THR A 77 -5.00 -0.41 11.86
CA THR A 77 -3.56 -0.10 11.94
C THR A 77 -2.94 -0.05 10.56
N ILE A 78 -2.24 1.03 10.27
CA ILE A 78 -1.50 1.22 9.03
C ILE A 78 0.01 1.08 9.34
N ILE A 79 0.68 0.15 8.65
CA ILE A 79 2.13 -0.04 8.75
C ILE A 79 2.75 0.68 7.55
N ALA A 80 3.60 1.68 7.81
CA ALA A 80 4.09 2.61 6.81
C ALA A 80 5.58 2.44 6.51
N SER A 81 5.86 2.02 5.28
CA SER A 81 7.19 1.70 4.73
C SER A 81 7.73 2.85 3.88
N HIS A 82 8.91 3.36 4.22
CA HIS A 82 9.57 4.43 3.46
C HIS A 82 10.19 3.92 2.14
N GLY A 83 10.53 4.85 1.23
CA GLY A 83 11.28 4.55 0.01
C GLY A 83 12.79 4.46 0.22
N PHE A 84 13.52 4.16 -0.86
CA PHE A 84 14.98 4.07 -0.88
C PHE A 84 15.66 5.30 -0.26
N GLY A 85 16.61 5.07 0.63
CA GLY A 85 17.34 6.12 1.34
C GLY A 85 16.51 6.93 2.33
N GLY A 86 15.25 6.52 2.58
CA GLY A 86 14.34 7.16 3.53
C GLY A 86 14.51 6.68 4.97
N ASN A 87 13.58 7.09 5.80
CA ASN A 87 13.45 6.71 7.20
C ASN A 87 11.99 6.86 7.65
N ALA A 88 11.67 6.49 8.88
CA ALA A 88 10.32 6.53 9.45
C ALA A 88 9.67 7.92 9.35
N GLU A 89 10.43 9.01 9.52
CA GLU A 89 9.91 10.38 9.50
C GLU A 89 9.36 10.80 8.13
N ARG A 90 9.74 10.11 7.06
CA ARG A 90 9.16 10.36 5.73
C ARG A 90 7.67 10.08 5.67
N GLN A 91 7.14 9.32 6.64
CA GLN A 91 5.73 8.97 6.74
C GLN A 91 4.93 9.94 7.62
N ASP A 92 5.59 10.87 8.35
CA ASP A 92 4.96 11.69 9.39
C ASP A 92 3.70 12.43 8.93
N TYR A 93 3.69 12.96 7.72
CA TYR A 93 2.54 13.69 7.21
C TYR A 93 1.30 12.79 7.09
N TYR A 94 1.45 11.62 6.47
CA TYR A 94 0.36 10.64 6.36
C TYR A 94 -0.01 10.08 7.73
N ALA A 95 0.99 9.78 8.56
CA ALA A 95 0.78 9.24 9.89
C ALA A 95 -0.06 10.17 10.79
N GLN A 96 0.27 11.47 10.82
CA GLN A 96 -0.50 12.45 11.58
C GLN A 96 -1.92 12.62 11.04
N SER A 97 -2.08 12.64 9.70
CA SER A 97 -3.39 12.79 9.08
C SER A 97 -4.30 11.60 9.37
N LEU A 98 -3.76 10.38 9.25
CA LEU A 98 -4.50 9.14 9.54
C LEU A 98 -4.80 8.99 11.04
N ALA A 99 -3.87 9.39 11.92
CA ALA A 99 -4.11 9.36 13.36
C ALA A 99 -5.25 10.30 13.80
N LYS A 100 -5.40 11.45 13.14
CA LYS A 100 -6.55 12.36 13.36
C LYS A 100 -7.89 11.76 12.95
N GLU A 101 -7.88 10.76 12.07
CA GLU A 101 -9.07 10.00 11.68
C GLU A 101 -9.32 8.78 12.59
N GLY A 102 -8.52 8.61 13.66
CA GLY A 102 -8.71 7.56 14.64
C GLY A 102 -7.92 6.28 14.36
N TYR A 103 -6.97 6.29 13.43
CA TYR A 103 -6.16 5.12 13.08
C TYR A 103 -4.83 5.10 13.85
N VAL A 104 -4.28 3.91 14.04
CA VAL A 104 -2.89 3.73 14.47
C VAL A 104 -2.00 3.66 13.24
N VAL A 105 -0.92 4.44 13.22
CA VAL A 105 0.11 4.35 12.18
C VAL A 105 1.44 3.99 12.81
N TYR A 106 2.07 2.94 12.30
CA TYR A 106 3.41 2.55 12.68
C TYR A 106 4.38 2.85 11.55
N SER A 107 5.29 3.77 11.78
CA SER A 107 6.37 4.14 10.86
C SER A 107 7.69 3.59 11.38
N PHE A 108 8.52 3.03 10.51
CA PHE A 108 9.75 2.35 10.93
C PHE A 108 10.90 2.57 9.94
N ASP A 109 12.13 2.35 10.42
CA ASP A 109 13.34 2.38 9.60
C ASP A 109 13.66 0.96 9.13
N PHE A 110 13.81 0.74 7.82
CA PHE A 110 14.37 -0.51 7.31
C PHE A 110 15.82 -0.69 7.74
N MET A 111 16.26 -1.93 7.98
CA MET A 111 17.68 -2.26 8.25
C MET A 111 18.50 -1.99 6.99
N GLY A 112 19.53 -1.14 7.12
CA GLY A 112 20.33 -0.72 5.98
C GLY A 112 19.62 0.21 5.00
N GLY A 113 18.38 0.60 5.24
CA GLY A 113 17.59 1.47 4.35
C GLY A 113 18.26 2.83 4.07
N ASN A 114 19.11 3.29 4.98
CA ASN A 114 20.04 4.42 4.79
C ASN A 114 21.19 4.37 5.81
N LYS A 115 22.22 5.23 5.62
CA LYS A 115 23.42 5.31 6.50
C LYS A 115 23.12 5.77 7.93
N ASN A 116 21.92 6.30 8.20
CA ASN A 116 21.49 6.79 9.51
C ASN A 116 20.32 5.98 10.09
N SER A 117 20.01 4.82 9.50
CA SER A 117 18.93 3.95 9.99
C SER A 117 19.19 3.50 11.43
N ARG A 118 18.21 3.70 12.30
CA ARG A 118 18.24 3.28 13.71
C ARG A 118 18.00 1.77 13.89
N SER A 119 17.65 1.10 12.80
CA SER A 119 17.51 -0.36 12.76
C SER A 119 18.80 -1.08 12.36
N GLY A 120 19.83 -0.31 11.95
CA GLY A 120 21.11 -0.79 11.42
C GLY A 120 21.42 -0.08 10.11
N ASN A 121 22.66 0.31 9.90
CA ASN A 121 23.08 1.25 8.86
C ASN A 121 23.94 0.61 7.74
N ASP A 122 23.99 -0.72 7.67
CA ASP A 122 24.77 -1.44 6.67
C ASP A 122 24.00 -1.51 5.33
N THR A 123 24.14 -0.46 4.52
CA THR A 123 23.48 -0.34 3.22
C THR A 123 23.96 -1.39 2.19
N LEU A 124 25.13 -2.02 2.42
CA LEU A 124 25.65 -3.04 1.52
C LEU A 124 24.89 -4.37 1.60
N LYS A 125 24.15 -4.58 2.69
CA LYS A 125 23.30 -5.78 2.88
C LYS A 125 21.84 -5.55 2.53
N MET A 126 21.44 -4.31 2.27
CA MET A 126 20.05 -3.95 1.97
C MET A 126 19.64 -4.39 0.57
N SER A 127 18.43 -4.86 0.44
CA SER A 127 17.72 -5.10 -0.81
C SER A 127 16.22 -5.03 -0.57
N VAL A 128 15.41 -4.94 -1.63
CA VAL A 128 13.94 -5.05 -1.53
C VAL A 128 13.53 -6.30 -0.73
N PHE A 129 14.24 -7.42 -0.91
CA PHE A 129 13.90 -8.69 -0.25
C PHE A 129 14.26 -8.70 1.23
N THR A 130 15.37 -8.07 1.64
CA THR A 130 15.69 -7.91 3.07
C THR A 130 14.74 -6.94 3.76
N GLU A 131 14.23 -5.94 3.04
CA GLU A 131 13.19 -5.03 3.52
C GLU A 131 11.82 -5.72 3.64
N VAL A 132 11.50 -6.70 2.78
CA VAL A 132 10.33 -7.58 2.93
C VAL A 132 10.44 -8.39 4.23
N ASP A 133 11.63 -8.96 4.52
CA ASP A 133 11.86 -9.67 5.78
C ASP A 133 11.76 -8.75 7.02
N ASP A 134 12.15 -7.47 6.89
CA ASP A 134 11.96 -6.48 7.94
C ASP A 134 10.47 -6.20 8.17
N LEU A 135 9.72 -6.00 7.08
CA LEU A 135 8.29 -5.75 7.16
C LEU A 135 7.52 -6.94 7.76
N ASP A 136 7.92 -8.18 7.47
CA ASP A 136 7.36 -9.38 8.12
C ASP A 136 7.52 -9.34 9.64
N VAL A 137 8.71 -8.99 10.14
CA VAL A 137 8.97 -8.83 11.59
C VAL A 137 8.10 -7.72 12.17
N VAL A 138 7.93 -6.62 11.46
CA VAL A 138 7.08 -5.49 11.87
C VAL A 138 5.61 -5.91 11.95
N VAL A 139 5.06 -6.53 10.91
CA VAL A 139 3.67 -7.01 10.88
C VAL A 139 3.41 -7.97 12.04
N ASN A 140 4.30 -8.94 12.24
CA ASN A 140 4.17 -9.91 13.33
C ASN A 140 4.23 -9.25 14.71
N THR A 141 5.06 -8.23 14.90
CA THR A 141 5.13 -7.47 16.15
C THR A 141 3.84 -6.70 16.39
N LEU A 142 3.31 -6.01 15.40
CA LEU A 142 2.09 -5.20 15.52
C LEU A 142 0.85 -6.08 15.76
N LYS A 143 0.73 -7.21 15.08
CA LYS A 143 -0.35 -8.19 15.30
C LYS A 143 -0.43 -8.70 16.75
N ASN A 144 0.66 -8.64 17.49
CA ASN A 144 0.70 -9.05 18.89
C ASN A 144 0.42 -7.91 19.90
N GLN A 145 0.17 -6.68 19.41
CA GLN A 145 -0.22 -5.56 20.26
C GLN A 145 -1.73 -5.61 20.56
N ASN A 146 -2.09 -5.31 21.81
CA ASN A 146 -3.50 -5.36 22.26
C ASN A 146 -4.39 -4.29 21.61
N PHE A 147 -3.79 -3.18 21.17
CA PHE A 147 -4.49 -2.07 20.54
C PHE A 147 -4.70 -2.25 19.02
N VAL A 148 -4.16 -3.30 18.40
CA VAL A 148 -4.28 -3.55 16.97
C VAL A 148 -5.54 -4.37 16.68
N ASP A 149 -6.39 -3.84 15.80
CA ASP A 149 -7.43 -4.63 15.16
C ASP A 149 -6.82 -5.49 14.06
N LYS A 150 -6.66 -6.78 14.35
CA LYS A 150 -6.01 -7.75 13.44
C LYS A 150 -6.74 -7.95 12.13
N ASN A 151 -8.03 -7.60 12.06
CA ASN A 151 -8.83 -7.72 10.84
C ASN A 151 -8.68 -6.50 9.92
N ASN A 152 -8.10 -5.42 10.44
CA ASN A 152 -7.98 -4.14 9.76
C ASN A 152 -6.53 -3.61 9.79
N ILE A 153 -5.59 -4.44 9.30
CA ILE A 153 -4.18 -4.05 9.09
C ILE A 153 -3.97 -3.70 7.63
N PHE A 154 -3.41 -2.51 7.38
CA PHE A 154 -3.07 -2.02 6.06
C PHE A 154 -1.56 -1.83 5.94
N LEU A 155 -1.01 -2.07 4.73
CA LEU A 155 0.36 -1.71 4.41
C LEU A 155 0.36 -0.46 3.53
N LEU A 156 1.03 0.58 3.98
CA LEU A 156 1.28 1.79 3.20
C LEU A 156 2.75 1.80 2.80
N GLY A 157 3.04 1.88 1.51
CA GLY A 157 4.42 1.92 1.02
C GLY A 157 4.64 3.05 0.03
N GLN A 158 5.72 3.82 0.21
CA GLN A 158 6.16 4.85 -0.72
C GLN A 158 7.32 4.33 -1.58
N SER A 159 7.29 4.57 -2.90
CA SER A 159 8.39 4.26 -3.81
C SER A 159 8.84 2.79 -3.67
N GLN A 160 10.10 2.51 -3.30
CA GLN A 160 10.60 1.16 -3.00
C GLN A 160 9.77 0.48 -1.90
N GLY A 161 9.36 1.22 -0.83
CA GLY A 161 8.46 0.69 0.20
C GLY A 161 7.11 0.22 -0.35
N GLY A 162 6.65 0.78 -1.47
CA GLY A 162 5.47 0.30 -2.19
C GLY A 162 5.69 -1.06 -2.84
N VAL A 163 6.88 -1.31 -3.37
CA VAL A 163 7.27 -2.64 -3.88
C VAL A 163 7.33 -3.66 -2.75
N VAL A 164 7.99 -3.31 -1.64
CA VAL A 164 8.08 -4.14 -0.43
C VAL A 164 6.69 -4.49 0.10
N SER A 165 5.80 -3.49 0.21
CA SER A 165 4.42 -3.69 0.66
C SER A 165 3.62 -4.59 -0.28
N THR A 166 3.88 -4.54 -1.59
CA THR A 166 3.25 -5.41 -2.59
C THR A 166 3.66 -6.87 -2.39
N ILE A 167 4.97 -7.13 -2.27
CA ILE A 167 5.50 -8.48 -2.10
C ILE A 167 5.02 -9.08 -0.76
N GLU A 168 5.12 -8.32 0.33
CA GLU A 168 4.68 -8.80 1.64
C GLU A 168 3.17 -8.99 1.72
N GLY A 169 2.38 -8.10 1.12
CA GLY A 169 0.94 -8.24 1.03
C GLY A 169 0.52 -9.52 0.29
N ALA A 170 1.19 -9.84 -0.81
CA ALA A 170 0.96 -11.08 -1.55
C ALA A 170 1.31 -12.34 -0.74
N LYS A 171 2.35 -12.27 0.09
CA LYS A 171 2.77 -13.34 0.99
C LYS A 171 1.75 -13.54 2.13
N LEU A 172 1.31 -12.46 2.76
CA LEU A 172 0.42 -12.48 3.92
C LEU A 172 -1.07 -12.59 3.53
N LYS A 173 -1.44 -12.22 2.30
CA LYS A 173 -2.80 -12.35 1.73
C LYS A 173 -3.88 -11.77 2.64
N LYS A 174 -4.80 -12.62 3.15
CA LYS A 174 -5.96 -12.22 3.96
C LYS A 174 -5.61 -11.60 5.31
N GLU A 175 -4.36 -11.69 5.76
CA GLU A 175 -3.90 -11.06 6.99
C GLU A 175 -3.76 -9.54 6.83
N ILE A 176 -3.63 -9.07 5.58
CA ILE A 176 -3.55 -7.66 5.21
C ILE A 176 -4.86 -7.26 4.54
N LYS A 177 -5.56 -6.30 5.14
CA LYS A 177 -6.86 -5.79 4.69
C LYS A 177 -6.79 -5.03 3.38
N GLY A 178 -5.72 -4.25 3.18
CA GLY A 178 -5.52 -3.46 1.97
C GLY A 178 -4.08 -2.95 1.82
N LEU A 179 -3.71 -2.66 0.58
CA LEU A 179 -2.44 -2.04 0.20
C LEU A 179 -2.67 -0.59 -0.22
N ILE A 180 -1.82 0.30 0.25
CA ILE A 180 -1.78 1.73 -0.09
C ILE A 180 -0.40 2.01 -0.68
N LEU A 181 -0.33 2.14 -1.99
CA LEU A 181 0.92 2.23 -2.74
C LEU A 181 1.07 3.64 -3.29
N VAL A 182 2.00 4.41 -2.72
CA VAL A 182 2.20 5.81 -3.05
C VAL A 182 3.43 5.93 -3.96
N PHE A 183 3.22 6.30 -5.23
CA PHE A 183 4.21 6.30 -6.31
C PHE A 183 5.17 5.10 -6.28
N PRO A 184 4.64 3.84 -6.28
CA PRO A 184 5.45 2.64 -6.11
C PRO A 184 6.49 2.50 -7.23
N ALA A 185 7.73 2.18 -6.86
CA ALA A 185 8.86 2.10 -7.78
C ALA A 185 8.98 0.72 -8.46
N PHE A 186 7.92 0.22 -9.10
CA PHE A 186 7.95 -1.08 -9.80
C PHE A 186 8.97 -1.13 -10.95
N VAL A 187 9.41 0.03 -11.42
CA VAL A 187 10.49 0.19 -12.42
C VAL A 187 11.82 -0.37 -11.93
N LEU A 188 12.06 -0.48 -10.62
CA LEU A 188 13.38 -0.88 -10.10
C LEU A 188 13.90 -2.22 -10.63
N PHE A 189 13.01 -3.14 -11.02
CA PHE A 189 13.40 -4.42 -11.61
C PHE A 189 13.86 -4.26 -13.06
N ASP A 190 13.24 -3.35 -13.82
CA ASP A 190 13.69 -3.00 -15.18
C ASP A 190 14.99 -2.20 -15.11
N ASP A 191 15.12 -1.24 -14.20
CA ASP A 191 16.36 -0.50 -13.96
C ASP A 191 17.53 -1.46 -13.66
N ALA A 192 17.31 -2.49 -12.83
CA ALA A 192 18.32 -3.50 -12.53
C ALA A 192 18.76 -4.27 -13.79
N ARG A 193 17.79 -4.69 -14.62
CA ARG A 193 18.06 -5.39 -15.90
C ARG A 193 18.70 -4.51 -16.97
N GLU A 194 18.45 -3.21 -16.93
CA GLU A 194 19.13 -2.24 -17.81
C GLU A 194 20.60 -2.07 -17.40
N LEU A 195 20.86 -1.97 -16.10
CA LEU A 195 22.21 -1.79 -15.55
C LEU A 195 23.07 -3.03 -15.69
N PHE A 196 22.52 -4.22 -15.43
CA PHE A 196 23.27 -5.47 -15.38
C PHE A 196 22.56 -6.57 -16.17
N LYS A 197 23.31 -7.27 -17.04
CA LYS A 197 22.73 -8.33 -17.88
C LYS A 197 22.79 -9.69 -17.20
N SER A 198 23.67 -9.85 -16.22
CA SER A 198 23.80 -11.07 -15.43
C SER A 198 24.30 -10.74 -14.01
N VAL A 199 24.14 -11.69 -13.09
CA VAL A 199 24.63 -11.56 -11.71
C VAL A 199 26.15 -11.36 -11.66
N SER A 200 26.92 -11.88 -12.63
CA SER A 200 28.37 -11.69 -12.72
C SER A 200 28.78 -10.26 -13.10
N ASP A 201 27.90 -9.47 -13.71
CA ASP A 201 28.18 -8.09 -14.10
C ASP A 201 27.99 -7.11 -12.92
N ILE A 202 27.34 -7.56 -11.83
CA ILE A 202 27.05 -6.73 -10.67
C ILE A 202 28.33 -6.60 -9.83
N PRO A 203 28.86 -5.37 -9.62
CA PRO A 203 30.00 -5.16 -8.73
C PRO A 203 29.62 -5.43 -7.27
N GLU A 204 30.61 -5.74 -6.42
CA GLU A 204 30.40 -5.95 -4.98
C GLU A 204 29.81 -4.71 -4.30
N VAL A 205 30.16 -3.52 -4.76
CA VAL A 205 29.63 -2.23 -4.30
C VAL A 205 29.29 -1.36 -5.51
N TYR A 206 28.08 -0.80 -5.51
CA TYR A 206 27.60 0.10 -6.53
C TYR A 206 27.03 1.39 -5.93
N ASN A 207 27.37 2.55 -6.51
CA ASN A 207 26.76 3.82 -6.09
C ASN A 207 25.40 3.99 -6.77
N HIS A 208 24.33 3.66 -6.04
CA HIS A 208 22.96 3.83 -6.51
C HIS A 208 22.38 5.13 -5.93
N ARG A 209 22.11 6.10 -6.80
CA ARG A 209 21.49 7.39 -6.43
C ARG A 209 22.19 8.09 -5.23
N GLY A 210 23.52 8.02 -5.15
CA GLY A 210 24.32 8.64 -4.09
C GLY A 210 24.48 7.80 -2.82
N THR A 211 23.94 6.59 -2.79
CA THR A 211 24.12 5.61 -1.71
C THR A 211 24.87 4.40 -2.22
N GLU A 212 25.92 3.97 -1.52
CA GLU A 212 26.57 2.71 -1.81
C GLU A 212 25.68 1.55 -1.37
N VAL A 213 25.38 0.66 -2.30
CA VAL A 213 24.65 -0.60 -2.08
C VAL A 213 25.53 -1.77 -2.49
N GLY A 214 25.30 -2.92 -1.88
CA GLY A 214 26.00 -4.14 -2.26
C GLY A 214 25.35 -4.87 -3.42
N LYS A 215 26.02 -5.89 -3.92
CA LYS A 215 25.54 -6.80 -4.96
C LYS A 215 24.13 -7.35 -4.66
N ALA A 216 23.84 -7.64 -3.38
CA ALA A 216 22.54 -8.12 -2.91
C ALA A 216 21.33 -7.23 -3.30
N TYR A 217 21.56 -5.94 -3.55
CA TYR A 217 20.50 -5.02 -3.97
C TYR A 217 19.92 -5.38 -5.33
N PHE A 218 20.74 -5.86 -6.24
CA PHE A 218 20.37 -6.12 -7.62
C PHE A 218 20.19 -7.60 -7.97
N GLU A 219 20.96 -8.51 -7.34
CA GLU A 219 21.11 -9.88 -7.82
C GLU A 219 19.79 -10.65 -7.99
N LYS A 220 18.90 -10.56 -6.99
CA LYS A 220 17.57 -11.20 -7.07
C LYS A 220 16.60 -10.40 -7.95
N SER A 221 16.84 -9.10 -8.13
CA SER A 221 15.97 -8.22 -8.91
C SER A 221 16.03 -8.51 -10.41
N LEU A 222 17.14 -9.12 -10.91
CA LEU A 222 17.30 -9.42 -12.33
C LEU A 222 16.24 -10.41 -12.85
N ASP A 223 15.88 -11.42 -12.06
CA ASP A 223 14.96 -12.48 -12.46
C ASP A 223 13.56 -12.34 -11.79
N TYR A 224 13.36 -11.27 -11.00
CA TYR A 224 12.11 -11.13 -10.26
C TYR A 224 11.04 -10.39 -11.05
N ASP A 225 9.81 -10.89 -11.01
CA ASP A 225 8.63 -10.25 -11.59
C ASP A 225 7.58 -9.99 -10.50
N VAL A 226 7.56 -8.76 -9.98
CA VAL A 226 6.62 -8.30 -8.95
C VAL A 226 5.15 -8.37 -9.41
N TYR A 227 4.89 -8.39 -10.71
CA TYR A 227 3.52 -8.52 -11.22
C TYR A 227 2.93 -9.92 -10.96
N ASN A 228 3.76 -10.92 -10.70
CA ASN A 228 3.28 -12.23 -10.25
C ASN A 228 2.76 -12.18 -8.80
N ASP A 229 3.36 -11.36 -7.93
CA ASP A 229 2.85 -11.14 -6.57
C ASP A 229 1.49 -10.45 -6.60
N MET A 230 1.32 -9.44 -7.46
CA MET A 230 0.05 -8.71 -7.60
C MET A 230 -1.12 -9.64 -7.92
N LYS A 231 -0.92 -10.65 -8.78
CA LYS A 231 -1.95 -11.68 -9.11
C LYS A 231 -2.37 -12.52 -7.89
N ASN A 232 -1.48 -12.66 -6.93
CA ASN A 232 -1.66 -13.50 -5.74
C ASN A 232 -2.26 -12.74 -4.54
N TYR A 233 -2.45 -11.42 -4.65
CA TYR A 233 -3.09 -10.61 -3.63
C TYR A 233 -4.58 -10.40 -3.93
N ASP A 234 -5.44 -10.77 -2.97
CA ASP A 234 -6.90 -10.73 -3.12
C ASP A 234 -7.56 -9.52 -2.40
N GLY A 235 -6.78 -8.76 -1.63
CA GLY A 235 -7.28 -7.59 -0.91
C GLY A 235 -7.41 -6.37 -1.81
N LYS A 236 -8.05 -5.31 -1.28
CA LYS A 236 -8.18 -4.03 -1.96
C LYS A 236 -6.83 -3.31 -2.08
N VAL A 237 -6.61 -2.61 -3.19
CA VAL A 237 -5.39 -1.84 -3.44
C VAL A 237 -5.73 -0.42 -3.88
N LEU A 238 -5.15 0.56 -3.23
CA LEU A 238 -5.10 1.93 -3.71
C LEU A 238 -3.67 2.23 -4.19
N ILE A 239 -3.54 2.67 -5.43
CA ILE A 239 -2.30 3.26 -5.94
C ILE A 239 -2.53 4.76 -6.10
N VAL A 240 -1.64 5.59 -5.54
CA VAL A 240 -1.65 7.05 -5.72
C VAL A 240 -0.36 7.44 -6.44
N HIS A 241 -0.45 8.04 -7.63
CA HIS A 241 0.74 8.28 -8.46
C HIS A 241 0.67 9.63 -9.20
N GLY A 242 1.80 10.31 -9.28
CA GLY A 242 1.94 11.56 -10.01
C GLY A 242 2.08 11.34 -11.52
N THR A 243 1.36 12.13 -12.34
CA THR A 243 1.38 11.95 -13.80
C THR A 243 2.68 12.39 -14.46
N SER A 244 3.53 13.16 -13.76
CA SER A 244 4.83 13.66 -14.23
C SER A 244 6.01 13.05 -13.47
N ASP A 245 5.83 11.83 -12.92
CA ASP A 245 6.89 11.11 -12.21
C ASP A 245 7.93 10.56 -13.21
N ASN A 246 9.13 11.13 -13.14
CA ASN A 246 10.27 10.75 -13.99
C ASN A 246 11.23 9.76 -13.30
N VAL A 247 10.97 9.40 -12.02
CA VAL A 247 11.77 8.45 -11.25
C VAL A 247 11.13 7.06 -11.31
N ALA A 248 9.81 7.01 -11.10
CA ALA A 248 9.00 5.81 -11.27
C ALA A 248 7.86 6.15 -12.24
N PRO A 249 7.99 5.88 -13.54
CA PRO A 249 6.96 6.26 -14.51
C PRO A 249 5.58 5.68 -14.18
N ILE A 250 4.54 6.51 -14.25
CA ILE A 250 3.16 6.12 -13.90
C ILE A 250 2.63 4.93 -14.72
N SER A 251 3.22 4.66 -15.89
CA SER A 251 2.87 3.50 -16.73
C SER A 251 2.97 2.18 -15.98
N TYR A 252 3.92 2.05 -15.05
CA TYR A 252 4.05 0.88 -14.19
C TYR A 252 2.85 0.71 -13.25
N SER A 253 2.34 1.81 -12.70
CA SER A 253 1.14 1.78 -11.84
C SER A 253 -0.13 1.53 -12.63
N ARG A 254 -0.25 2.07 -13.85
CA ARG A 254 -1.37 1.75 -14.74
C ARG A 254 -1.40 0.26 -15.09
N ARG A 255 -0.24 -0.33 -15.41
CA ARG A 255 -0.11 -1.78 -15.60
C ARG A 255 -0.46 -2.57 -14.34
N ALA A 256 -0.03 -2.11 -13.16
CA ALA A 256 -0.32 -2.78 -11.88
C ALA A 256 -1.82 -2.87 -11.60
N VAL A 257 -2.58 -1.80 -11.85
CA VAL A 257 -4.04 -1.79 -11.66
C VAL A 257 -4.77 -2.82 -12.53
N GLU A 258 -4.25 -3.08 -13.74
CA GLU A 258 -4.83 -4.10 -14.64
C GLU A 258 -4.55 -5.54 -14.15
N ILE A 259 -3.55 -5.71 -13.26
CA ILE A 259 -3.09 -7.03 -12.81
C ILE A 259 -3.64 -7.38 -11.43
N PHE A 260 -3.70 -6.43 -10.49
CA PHE A 260 -4.37 -6.64 -9.21
C PHE A 260 -5.85 -6.96 -9.42
N LYS A 261 -6.42 -7.80 -8.56
CA LYS A 261 -7.83 -8.21 -8.67
C LYS A 261 -8.83 -7.11 -8.29
N ASP A 262 -8.47 -6.28 -7.31
CA ASP A 262 -9.29 -5.15 -6.83
C ASP A 262 -8.39 -3.95 -6.55
N ALA A 263 -8.09 -3.16 -7.58
CA ALA A 263 -7.22 -2.01 -7.48
C ALA A 263 -7.84 -0.76 -8.08
N LYS A 264 -7.56 0.37 -7.44
CA LYS A 264 -7.87 1.72 -7.93
C LYS A 264 -6.59 2.53 -8.09
N LEU A 265 -6.48 3.31 -9.17
CA LEU A 265 -5.42 4.28 -9.38
C LEU A 265 -5.96 5.69 -9.20
N LYS A 266 -5.39 6.42 -8.24
CA LYS A 266 -5.57 7.87 -8.09
C LYS A 266 -4.38 8.57 -8.74
N GLU A 267 -4.58 9.13 -9.90
CA GLU A 267 -3.58 9.96 -10.58
C GLU A 267 -3.60 11.38 -9.99
N ILE A 268 -2.41 11.93 -9.68
CA ILE A 268 -2.22 13.31 -9.22
C ILE A 268 -1.62 14.11 -10.37
N PRO A 269 -2.40 14.99 -11.03
CA PRO A 269 -1.95 15.72 -12.21
C PRO A 269 -0.71 16.59 -11.95
N GLY A 270 0.30 16.48 -12.82
CA GLY A 270 1.52 17.25 -12.77
C GLY A 270 2.46 16.94 -11.60
N ALA A 271 2.11 16.01 -10.71
CA ALA A 271 3.00 15.62 -9.63
C ALA A 271 4.14 14.72 -10.12
N GLY A 272 5.32 14.91 -9.54
CA GLY A 272 6.51 14.07 -9.74
C GLY A 272 6.62 12.96 -8.70
N HIS A 273 7.87 12.49 -8.48
CA HIS A 273 8.18 11.47 -7.47
C HIS A 273 8.18 12.08 -6.06
N GLY A 274 6.99 12.22 -5.51
CA GLY A 274 6.71 12.87 -4.23
C GLY A 274 5.65 13.96 -4.37
N PHE A 275 4.85 14.14 -3.32
CA PHE A 275 3.75 15.09 -3.29
C PHE A 275 4.04 16.23 -2.31
N ARG A 276 3.58 17.45 -2.64
CA ARG A 276 3.72 18.65 -1.79
C ARG A 276 2.47 19.52 -1.89
N GLY A 277 2.17 20.25 -0.81
CA GLY A 277 1.03 21.17 -0.77
C GLY A 277 -0.28 20.46 -1.13
N THR A 278 -1.05 21.05 -2.03
CA THR A 278 -2.37 20.52 -2.46
C THR A 278 -2.31 19.11 -3.04
N GLN A 279 -1.22 18.74 -3.72
CA GLN A 279 -1.03 17.38 -4.22
C GLN A 279 -0.92 16.34 -3.08
N GLN A 280 -0.23 16.72 -1.99
CA GLN A 280 -0.12 15.88 -0.80
C GLN A 280 -1.45 15.78 -0.05
N GLU A 281 -2.21 16.87 0.02
CA GLU A 281 -3.55 16.88 0.61
C GLU A 281 -4.51 16.00 -0.18
N GLU A 282 -4.47 16.07 -1.52
CA GLU A 282 -5.28 15.23 -2.41
C GLU A 282 -4.95 13.74 -2.26
N ALA A 283 -3.65 13.41 -2.22
CA ALA A 283 -3.19 12.04 -1.99
C ALA A 283 -3.63 11.52 -0.61
N THR A 284 -3.49 12.34 0.42
CA THR A 284 -3.88 11.99 1.79
C THR A 284 -5.37 11.76 1.91
N LYS A 285 -6.18 12.63 1.28
CA LYS A 285 -7.63 12.43 1.24
C LYS A 285 -8.00 11.10 0.59
N ALA A 286 -7.40 10.75 -0.54
CA ALA A 286 -7.66 9.49 -1.21
C ALA A 286 -7.27 8.28 -0.34
N ILE A 287 -6.18 8.38 0.43
CA ILE A 287 -5.75 7.35 1.37
C ILE A 287 -6.75 7.18 2.52
N ILE A 288 -7.20 8.29 3.14
CA ILE A 288 -8.18 8.28 4.22
C ILE A 288 -9.50 7.66 3.75
N ASP A 289 -10.00 8.11 2.59
CA ASP A 289 -11.25 7.59 2.01
C ASP A 289 -11.14 6.09 1.72
N PHE A 290 -10.00 5.62 1.17
CA PHE A 290 -9.76 4.21 0.90
C PHE A 290 -9.76 3.35 2.18
N VAL A 291 -9.08 3.80 3.24
CA VAL A 291 -9.07 3.07 4.53
C VAL A 291 -10.49 2.99 5.10
N ARG A 292 -11.21 4.11 5.11
CA ARG A 292 -12.60 4.19 5.60
C ARG A 292 -13.56 3.27 4.83
N GLU A 293 -13.46 3.21 3.51
CA GLU A 293 -14.28 2.36 2.63
C GLU A 293 -13.92 0.87 2.73
N SER A 294 -12.79 0.55 3.32
CA SER A 294 -12.27 -0.83 3.38
C SER A 294 -12.54 -1.50 4.73
N ILE A 295 -12.86 -0.74 5.77
CA ILE A 295 -13.25 -1.24 7.09
C ILE A 295 -14.75 -1.54 7.09
#